data_e19f6050d9d83d42ab4a68563e26f096
#
_entry.id   e19f6050d9d83d42ab4a68563e26f096
#
_cell.length_a   1.000
_cell.length_b   1.000
_cell.length_c   1.000
_cell.angle_alpha   90.00
_cell.angle_beta   90.00
_cell.angle_gamma   90.00
#
_symmetry.space_group_name_H-M   'P 1'
#
loop_
_entity.id
_entity.type
_entity.pdbx_description
1 polymer ?
#
loop_
_entity_poly.entity_id
_entity_poly.type
_entity_poly.pdbx_seq_one_letter_code
_entity_poly.pdbx_strand_id
1 'polypeptide(L)'
;FESLTYKGVEVAVHADIEDKDQTVYIPEIHTTAVGEDTKDHVTEAKKDVTIVDTVSFKSLEVGREYTVKGVLMDKSAEKTLLVNGEEVTAETTFVPETTDGTVDVTFTFDGTGLEDTLLVAFETLYTEEKEVGVHAEIEDDAQTVYLPKIQTEAKDAVTEIDHTEALPKAKIIDTVSYSSLLPGKEYTVTGTLMNKETKEPVLIDGEKVTASTTFTAEKSEGSVDVIFTFDASILAPKTVVAFEYMEYEGIEIAVHADIDDEDQTCLLYTSPSPRDCS
;
A
#
# COMPACT_ATOMS: atom_id res chain seq x y z
N PHE A 1 8.03 -15.86 45.83
CA PHE A 1 8.72 -16.23 47.08
C PHE A 1 7.71 -16.22 48.22
N GLU A 2 7.72 -17.26 49.04
CA GLU A 2 6.78 -17.40 50.15
C GLU A 2 7.52 -17.70 51.44
N SER A 3 7.07 -17.08 52.53
CA SER A 3 7.59 -17.38 53.86
C SER A 3 6.44 -17.70 54.83
N LEU A 4 6.62 -18.69 55.65
CA LEU A 4 5.71 -19.04 56.70
C LEU A 4 6.27 -18.54 58.04
N THR A 5 5.47 -17.77 58.79
CA THR A 5 5.89 -17.24 60.10
C THR A 5 5.01 -17.78 61.21
N TYR A 6 5.61 -18.05 62.38
CA TYR A 6 4.92 -18.37 63.61
C TYR A 6 5.35 -17.43 64.76
N LYS A 7 4.39 -16.69 65.29
CA LYS A 7 4.62 -15.66 66.34
C LYS A 7 5.68 -14.66 66.01
N GLY A 8 5.72 -14.23 64.63
CA GLY A 8 6.66 -13.26 64.15
C GLY A 8 8.07 -13.79 63.82
N VAL A 9 8.28 -15.12 63.99
CA VAL A 9 9.53 -15.80 63.61
C VAL A 9 9.29 -16.59 62.33
N GLU A 10 10.15 -16.42 61.33
CA GLU A 10 10.12 -17.21 60.10
C GLU A 10 10.44 -18.66 60.43
N VAL A 11 9.56 -19.59 60.05
CA VAL A 11 9.69 -21.02 60.34
C VAL A 11 9.89 -21.86 59.07
N ALA A 12 9.56 -21.32 57.91
CA ALA A 12 9.85 -21.91 56.59
C ALA A 12 9.87 -20.83 55.52
N VAL A 13 10.67 -21.02 54.48
CA VAL A 13 10.75 -20.15 53.32
C VAL A 13 10.87 -21.01 52.07
N HIS A 14 10.15 -20.61 51.02
CA HIS A 14 10.36 -21.09 49.66
C HIS A 14 10.71 -19.88 48.81
N ALA A 15 11.98 -19.74 48.44
CA ALA A 15 12.55 -18.58 47.74
C ALA A 15 13.58 -19.02 46.68
N ASP A 16 13.17 -19.95 45.84
CA ASP A 16 13.97 -20.39 44.69
C ASP A 16 13.55 -19.61 43.43
N ILE A 17 14.43 -18.79 42.92
CA ILE A 17 14.16 -17.97 41.71
C ILE A 17 14.11 -18.85 40.45
N GLU A 18 14.69 -20.03 40.48
CA GLU A 18 14.72 -20.98 39.35
C GLU A 18 13.59 -22.00 39.38
N ASP A 19 12.69 -21.90 40.40
CA ASP A 19 11.56 -22.81 40.52
C ASP A 19 10.54 -22.57 39.42
N LYS A 20 10.48 -23.53 38.47
CA LYS A 20 9.58 -23.49 37.35
C LYS A 20 8.11 -23.59 37.70
N ASP A 21 7.79 -24.30 38.80
CA ASP A 21 6.42 -24.47 39.29
C ASP A 21 5.86 -23.17 39.89
N GLN A 22 6.72 -22.23 40.25
CA GLN A 22 6.38 -20.90 40.76
C GLN A 22 6.62 -19.77 39.74
N THR A 23 6.99 -20.10 38.50
CA THR A 23 7.21 -19.14 37.45
C THR A 23 5.91 -18.88 36.71
N VAL A 24 5.52 -17.60 36.58
CA VAL A 24 4.39 -17.16 35.76
C VAL A 24 4.93 -16.32 34.62
N TYR A 25 4.60 -16.74 33.42
CA TYR A 25 4.95 -15.99 32.21
C TYR A 25 3.88 -14.92 31.94
N ILE A 26 4.30 -13.71 31.64
CA ILE A 26 3.42 -12.59 31.25
C ILE A 26 3.80 -12.20 29.82
N PRO A 27 3.15 -12.76 28.81
CA PRO A 27 3.44 -12.48 27.41
C PRO A 27 3.18 -11.03 27.04
N GLU A 28 4.02 -10.51 26.13
CA GLU A 28 3.85 -9.24 25.44
C GLU A 28 4.06 -9.47 23.95
N ILE A 29 3.22 -8.88 23.10
CA ILE A 29 3.39 -8.90 21.65
C ILE A 29 3.36 -7.48 21.09
N HIS A 30 4.19 -7.23 20.06
CA HIS A 30 4.20 -6.06 19.20
C HIS A 30 4.33 -6.52 17.77
N THR A 31 3.74 -5.79 16.82
CA THR A 31 3.71 -6.24 15.43
C THR A 31 4.13 -5.16 14.45
N THR A 32 4.53 -5.58 13.26
CA THR A 32 4.89 -4.70 12.15
C THR A 32 4.40 -5.32 10.85
N ALA A 33 3.42 -4.68 10.21
CA ALA A 33 2.80 -5.14 8.97
C ALA A 33 3.39 -4.45 7.74
N VAL A 34 3.75 -5.22 6.72
CA VAL A 34 4.30 -4.71 5.45
C VAL A 34 3.70 -5.44 4.25
N GLY A 35 3.66 -4.77 3.10
CA GLY A 35 3.42 -5.43 1.81
C GLY A 35 4.55 -6.42 1.50
N GLU A 36 4.21 -7.64 1.04
CA GLU A 36 5.22 -8.66 0.78
C GLU A 36 6.18 -8.25 -0.35
N ASP A 37 5.68 -7.59 -1.37
CA ASP A 37 6.45 -7.16 -2.54
C ASP A 37 7.33 -5.94 -2.26
N THR A 38 6.82 -4.91 -1.58
CA THR A 38 7.56 -3.69 -1.27
C THR A 38 8.45 -3.80 -0.04
N LYS A 39 8.17 -4.74 0.87
CA LYS A 39 8.80 -4.84 2.20
C LYS A 39 8.68 -3.56 3.05
N ASP A 40 7.68 -2.73 2.74
CA ASP A 40 7.35 -1.49 3.45
C ASP A 40 5.84 -1.38 3.64
N HIS A 41 5.39 -0.35 4.32
CA HIS A 41 4.00 -0.09 4.68
C HIS A 41 3.12 0.37 3.50
N VAL A 42 3.43 -0.04 2.28
CA VAL A 42 2.67 0.29 1.06
C VAL A 42 2.64 -0.92 0.13
N THR A 43 1.50 -1.15 -0.50
CA THR A 43 1.34 -2.21 -1.52
C THR A 43 0.25 -1.84 -2.52
N GLU A 44 0.28 -2.44 -3.71
CA GLU A 44 -0.75 -2.28 -4.74
C GLU A 44 -2.05 -2.97 -4.34
N ALA A 45 -3.20 -2.31 -4.58
CA ALA A 45 -4.53 -2.90 -4.48
C ALA A 45 -4.83 -3.76 -5.72
N LYS A 46 -4.35 -5.00 -5.71
CA LYS A 46 -4.49 -5.97 -6.81
C LYS A 46 -5.21 -7.23 -6.39
N LYS A 47 -5.48 -8.12 -7.34
CA LYS A 47 -6.22 -9.38 -7.09
C LYS A 47 -5.59 -10.25 -6.00
N ASP A 48 -4.27 -10.35 -5.97
CA ASP A 48 -3.55 -11.21 -5.02
C ASP A 48 -2.63 -10.32 -4.17
N VAL A 49 -3.19 -9.67 -3.14
CA VAL A 49 -2.44 -8.88 -2.16
C VAL A 49 -1.93 -9.80 -1.06
N THR A 50 -0.67 -9.66 -0.70
CA THR A 50 -0.08 -10.33 0.47
C THR A 50 0.50 -9.29 1.41
N ILE A 51 0.04 -9.32 2.66
CA ILE A 51 0.58 -8.55 3.78
C ILE A 51 1.21 -9.53 4.77
N VAL A 52 2.44 -9.26 5.15
CA VAL A 52 3.16 -10.02 6.18
C VAL A 52 3.25 -9.16 7.43
N ASP A 53 2.66 -9.66 8.51
CA ASP A 53 2.79 -9.05 9.83
C ASP A 53 3.75 -9.85 10.70
N THR A 54 4.87 -9.22 11.05
CA THR A 54 5.89 -9.82 11.91
C THR A 54 5.56 -9.52 13.37
N VAL A 55 5.11 -10.54 14.09
CA VAL A 55 4.77 -10.47 15.51
C VAL A 55 6.00 -10.75 16.35
N SER A 56 6.50 -9.72 17.04
CA SER A 56 7.54 -9.83 18.06
C SER A 56 6.91 -10.23 19.39
N PHE A 57 7.41 -11.26 20.02
CA PHE A 57 6.92 -11.72 21.32
C PHE A 57 7.99 -11.69 22.38
N LYS A 58 7.57 -11.52 23.66
CA LYS A 58 8.42 -11.59 24.84
C LYS A 58 7.78 -12.45 25.93
N SER A 59 8.65 -13.04 26.75
CA SER A 59 8.28 -13.79 27.94
C SER A 59 7.37 -14.98 27.63
N LEU A 60 7.54 -15.67 26.51
CA LEU A 60 6.84 -16.92 26.23
C LEU A 60 7.54 -18.11 26.94
N GLU A 61 6.76 -19.13 27.30
CA GLU A 61 7.28 -20.38 27.79
C GLU A 61 7.87 -21.22 26.65
N VAL A 62 9.16 -21.51 26.73
CA VAL A 62 9.86 -22.32 25.73
C VAL A 62 9.27 -23.74 25.68
N GLY A 63 9.01 -24.20 24.42
CA GLY A 63 8.46 -25.55 24.20
C GLY A 63 6.95 -25.67 24.34
N ARG A 64 6.24 -24.59 24.72
CA ARG A 64 4.77 -24.54 24.70
C ARG A 64 4.28 -24.09 23.33
N GLU A 65 3.16 -24.66 22.87
CA GLU A 65 2.51 -24.25 21.63
C GLU A 65 1.70 -22.96 21.82
N TYR A 66 1.85 -22.03 20.88
CA TYR A 66 1.09 -20.79 20.77
C TYR A 66 0.51 -20.63 19.38
N THR A 67 -0.64 -19.94 19.28
CA THR A 67 -1.25 -19.55 18.02
C THR A 67 -1.47 -18.04 18.02
N VAL A 68 -0.94 -17.33 17.02
CA VAL A 68 -1.31 -15.94 16.72
C VAL A 68 -2.44 -15.98 15.73
N LYS A 69 -3.52 -15.25 16.02
CA LYS A 69 -4.63 -15.00 15.10
C LYS A 69 -4.65 -13.54 14.76
N GLY A 70 -4.63 -13.25 13.46
CA GLY A 70 -4.66 -11.90 12.92
C GLY A 70 -5.96 -11.60 12.19
N VAL A 71 -6.38 -10.34 12.20
CA VAL A 71 -7.49 -9.81 11.41
C VAL A 71 -7.08 -8.45 10.84
N LEU A 72 -7.42 -8.19 9.56
CA LEU A 72 -7.21 -6.87 8.97
C LEU A 72 -8.42 -5.98 9.22
N MET A 73 -8.14 -4.72 9.60
CA MET A 73 -9.12 -3.67 9.83
C MET A 73 -9.02 -2.63 8.70
N ASP A 74 -10.16 -2.12 8.24
CA ASP A 74 -10.24 -0.87 7.49
C ASP A 74 -10.14 0.29 8.49
N LYS A 75 -9.04 1.05 8.42
CA LYS A 75 -8.74 2.14 9.36
C LYS A 75 -9.81 3.22 9.34
N SER A 76 -10.28 3.60 8.15
CA SER A 76 -11.25 4.68 7.96
C SER A 76 -12.64 4.33 8.46
N ALA A 77 -13.03 3.07 8.28
CA ALA A 77 -14.31 2.55 8.73
C ALA A 77 -14.29 2.11 10.21
N GLU A 78 -13.10 1.93 10.81
CA GLU A 78 -12.88 1.34 12.14
C GLU A 78 -13.58 -0.01 12.30
N LYS A 79 -13.51 -0.84 11.25
CA LYS A 79 -14.18 -2.15 11.16
C LYS A 79 -13.27 -3.19 10.55
N THR A 80 -13.58 -4.45 10.83
CA THR A 80 -12.94 -5.57 10.15
C THR A 80 -13.10 -5.45 8.64
N LEU A 81 -12.00 -5.62 7.90
CA LEU A 81 -12.00 -5.65 6.44
C LEU A 81 -12.79 -6.87 5.95
N LEU A 82 -13.78 -6.62 5.11
CA LEU A 82 -14.57 -7.66 4.45
C LEU A 82 -14.23 -7.70 2.96
N VAL A 83 -13.79 -8.86 2.48
CA VAL A 83 -13.61 -9.14 1.06
C VAL A 83 -14.60 -10.22 0.65
N ASN A 84 -15.46 -9.91 -0.32
CA ASN A 84 -16.57 -10.79 -0.74
C ASN A 84 -17.53 -11.20 0.41
N GLY A 85 -17.62 -10.36 1.46
CA GLY A 85 -18.48 -10.60 2.62
C GLY A 85 -17.86 -11.47 3.71
N GLU A 86 -16.60 -11.87 3.56
CA GLU A 86 -15.83 -12.64 4.55
C GLU A 86 -14.73 -11.76 5.16
N GLU A 87 -14.44 -11.96 6.45
CA GLU A 87 -13.35 -11.26 7.15
C GLU A 87 -11.99 -11.73 6.61
N VAL A 88 -11.06 -10.78 6.43
CA VAL A 88 -9.67 -11.11 6.08
C VAL A 88 -8.91 -11.43 7.35
N THR A 89 -8.67 -12.73 7.57
CA THR A 89 -8.00 -13.26 8.75
C THR A 89 -6.83 -14.17 8.36
N ALA A 90 -5.87 -14.31 9.28
CA ALA A 90 -4.77 -15.26 9.15
C ALA A 90 -4.43 -15.84 10.53
N GLU A 91 -3.78 -16.99 10.56
CA GLU A 91 -3.28 -17.56 11.79
C GLU A 91 -1.96 -18.30 11.60
N THR A 92 -1.11 -18.27 12.61
CA THR A 92 0.16 -19.02 12.64
C THR A 92 0.32 -19.68 13.99
N THR A 93 0.53 -21.01 13.99
CA THR A 93 0.84 -21.80 15.19
C THR A 93 2.33 -22.10 15.24
N PHE A 94 2.95 -21.90 16.41
CA PHE A 94 4.38 -22.07 16.59
C PHE A 94 4.73 -22.53 18.01
N VAL A 95 5.93 -23.06 18.16
CA VAL A 95 6.52 -23.44 19.46
C VAL A 95 7.82 -22.63 19.63
N PRO A 96 7.89 -21.68 20.56
CA PRO A 96 9.07 -20.84 20.73
C PRO A 96 10.27 -21.66 21.25
N GLU A 97 11.42 -21.43 20.63
CA GLU A 97 12.71 -22.00 21.06
C GLU A 97 13.42 -21.13 22.10
N THR A 98 13.00 -19.85 22.17
CA THR A 98 13.49 -18.83 23.12
C THR A 98 12.31 -18.11 23.74
N THR A 99 12.49 -17.47 24.89
CA THR A 99 11.44 -16.70 25.57
C THR A 99 10.99 -15.48 24.77
N ASP A 100 11.88 -14.94 23.96
CA ASP A 100 11.66 -13.76 23.11
C ASP A 100 12.01 -14.11 21.67
N GLY A 101 11.28 -13.59 20.68
CA GLY A 101 11.49 -13.88 19.28
C GLY A 101 10.45 -13.25 18.37
N THR A 102 10.33 -13.76 17.15
CA THR A 102 9.35 -13.30 16.16
C THR A 102 8.68 -14.47 15.46
N VAL A 103 7.47 -14.23 14.98
CA VAL A 103 6.72 -15.13 14.09
C VAL A 103 5.93 -14.31 13.09
N ASP A 104 5.82 -14.78 11.84
CA ASP A 104 5.08 -14.08 10.81
C ASP A 104 3.65 -14.61 10.70
N VAL A 105 2.71 -13.67 10.54
CA VAL A 105 1.31 -13.92 10.19
C VAL A 105 1.09 -13.35 8.78
N THR A 106 0.66 -14.19 7.83
CA THR A 106 0.55 -13.80 6.43
C THR A 106 -0.91 -13.75 6.00
N PHE A 107 -1.37 -12.56 5.62
CA PHE A 107 -2.70 -12.33 5.04
C PHE A 107 -2.60 -12.35 3.52
N THR A 108 -3.50 -13.08 2.86
CA THR A 108 -3.63 -13.09 1.40
C THR A 108 -5.10 -12.91 1.04
N PHE A 109 -5.41 -11.92 0.17
CA PHE A 109 -6.78 -11.57 -0.18
C PHE A 109 -6.86 -10.90 -1.55
N ASP A 110 -8.08 -10.82 -2.10
CA ASP A 110 -8.37 -10.04 -3.30
C ASP A 110 -8.52 -8.57 -2.92
N GLY A 111 -7.52 -7.74 -3.27
CA GLY A 111 -7.50 -6.31 -3.00
C GLY A 111 -8.15 -5.45 -4.08
N THR A 112 -8.77 -6.05 -5.11
CA THR A 112 -9.42 -5.30 -6.18
C THR A 112 -10.54 -4.42 -5.64
N GLY A 113 -10.46 -3.10 -5.91
CA GLY A 113 -11.41 -2.11 -5.43
C GLY A 113 -11.14 -1.62 -4.01
N LEU A 114 -9.98 -1.97 -3.43
CA LEU A 114 -9.52 -1.46 -2.14
C LEU A 114 -8.51 -0.30 -2.28
N GLU A 115 -8.35 0.27 -3.49
CA GLU A 115 -7.55 1.47 -3.69
C GLU A 115 -8.08 2.60 -2.79
N ASP A 116 -7.17 3.42 -2.28
CA ASP A 116 -7.46 4.50 -1.32
C ASP A 116 -7.87 3.99 0.07
N THR A 117 -7.34 2.84 0.48
CA THR A 117 -7.62 2.24 1.79
C THR A 117 -6.33 2.15 2.63
N LEU A 118 -6.47 2.34 3.93
CA LEU A 118 -5.45 2.05 4.93
C LEU A 118 -5.90 0.82 5.73
N LEU A 119 -5.09 -0.23 5.73
CA LEU A 119 -5.36 -1.46 6.46
C LEU A 119 -4.49 -1.53 7.70
N VAL A 120 -5.07 -1.96 8.83
CA VAL A 120 -4.35 -2.14 10.10
C VAL A 120 -4.48 -3.60 10.54
N ALA A 121 -3.36 -4.24 10.81
CA ALA A 121 -3.35 -5.60 11.31
C ALA A 121 -3.56 -5.61 12.83
N PHE A 122 -4.46 -6.45 13.32
CA PHE A 122 -4.71 -6.69 14.74
C PHE A 122 -4.42 -8.15 15.07
N GLU A 123 -3.63 -8.41 16.10
CA GLU A 123 -3.21 -9.75 16.48
C GLU A 123 -3.58 -10.09 17.92
N THR A 124 -3.94 -11.35 18.10
CA THR A 124 -4.19 -11.94 19.42
C THR A 124 -3.42 -13.25 19.55
N LEU A 125 -2.65 -13.36 20.61
CA LEU A 125 -1.86 -14.55 20.95
C LEU A 125 -2.65 -15.47 21.88
N TYR A 126 -2.71 -16.75 21.53
CA TYR A 126 -3.38 -17.79 22.28
C TYR A 126 -2.44 -18.92 22.69
N THR A 127 -2.72 -19.55 23.82
CA THR A 127 -2.22 -20.87 24.18
C THR A 127 -3.36 -21.68 24.81
N GLU A 128 -3.54 -22.94 24.40
CA GLU A 128 -4.64 -23.79 24.87
C GLU A 128 -6.02 -23.08 24.76
N GLU A 129 -6.26 -22.37 23.66
CA GLU A 129 -7.48 -21.58 23.38
C GLU A 129 -7.71 -20.39 24.35
N LYS A 130 -6.74 -20.05 25.20
CA LYS A 130 -6.79 -18.88 26.07
C LYS A 130 -6.00 -17.74 25.47
N GLU A 131 -6.59 -16.56 25.41
CA GLU A 131 -5.91 -15.33 25.08
C GLU A 131 -4.86 -15.01 26.17
N VAL A 132 -3.62 -14.75 25.73
CA VAL A 132 -2.50 -14.45 26.61
C VAL A 132 -1.76 -13.18 26.21
N GLY A 133 -2.07 -12.60 25.06
CA GLY A 133 -1.54 -11.32 24.58
C GLY A 133 -2.39 -10.78 23.44
N VAL A 134 -2.44 -9.47 23.30
CA VAL A 134 -3.16 -8.78 22.24
C VAL A 134 -2.40 -7.54 21.82
N HIS A 135 -2.37 -7.27 20.50
CA HIS A 135 -1.94 -6.00 19.91
C HIS A 135 -3.01 -5.57 18.91
N ALA A 136 -3.81 -4.55 19.27
CA ALA A 136 -5.00 -4.11 18.54
C ALA A 136 -5.18 -2.60 18.70
N GLU A 137 -4.30 -1.82 18.06
CA GLU A 137 -4.28 -0.36 18.12
C GLU A 137 -4.51 0.21 16.71
N ILE A 138 -5.70 0.76 16.45
CA ILE A 138 -6.10 1.24 15.10
C ILE A 138 -5.23 2.39 14.58
N GLU A 139 -4.58 3.14 15.46
CA GLU A 139 -3.72 4.27 15.11
C GLU A 139 -2.23 3.90 15.07
N ASP A 140 -1.88 2.61 15.20
CA ASP A 140 -0.49 2.18 15.13
C ASP A 140 0.03 2.22 13.69
N ASP A 141 0.97 3.14 13.43
CA ASP A 141 1.60 3.30 12.12
C ASP A 141 2.44 2.07 11.72
N ALA A 142 3.00 1.34 12.69
CA ALA A 142 3.76 0.12 12.42
C ALA A 142 2.89 -1.04 11.93
N GLN A 143 1.59 -1.00 12.21
CA GLN A 143 0.60 -1.98 11.76
C GLN A 143 -0.20 -1.52 10.55
N THR A 144 0.02 -0.28 10.08
CA THR A 144 -0.77 0.31 8.98
C THR A 144 -0.10 0.06 7.63
N VAL A 145 -0.83 -0.53 6.68
CA VAL A 145 -0.42 -0.71 5.29
C VAL A 145 -1.30 0.12 4.38
N TYR A 146 -0.68 0.92 3.53
CA TYR A 146 -1.30 1.86 2.60
C TYR A 146 -1.55 1.18 1.25
N LEU A 147 -2.78 1.29 0.72
CA LEU A 147 -3.16 0.86 -0.62
C LEU A 147 -3.45 2.11 -1.48
N PRO A 148 -2.45 2.63 -2.20
CA PRO A 148 -2.56 3.89 -2.93
C PRO A 148 -3.61 3.88 -4.04
N LYS A 149 -4.07 5.09 -4.38
CA LYS A 149 -4.87 5.37 -5.57
C LYS A 149 -4.27 6.54 -6.32
N ILE A 150 -4.30 6.48 -7.65
CA ILE A 150 -4.05 7.62 -8.53
C ILE A 150 -5.26 7.87 -9.43
N GLN A 151 -5.48 9.16 -9.73
CA GLN A 151 -6.44 9.65 -10.72
C GLN A 151 -5.79 10.79 -11.48
N THR A 152 -6.09 10.94 -12.75
CA THR A 152 -5.34 11.87 -13.59
C THR A 152 -6.25 12.74 -14.45
N GLU A 153 -5.75 13.91 -14.85
CA GLU A 153 -6.42 14.83 -15.75
C GLU A 153 -5.41 15.40 -16.76
N ALA A 154 -5.57 15.04 -18.06
CA ALA A 154 -4.66 15.43 -19.12
C ALA A 154 -5.16 16.68 -19.85
N LYS A 155 -4.29 17.71 -19.99
CA LYS A 155 -4.59 18.98 -20.65
C LYS A 155 -3.43 19.46 -21.51
N ASP A 156 -3.73 20.27 -22.52
CA ASP A 156 -2.71 21.04 -23.23
C ASP A 156 -2.01 22.02 -22.28
N ALA A 157 -0.69 22.06 -22.33
CA ALA A 157 0.14 22.85 -21.42
C ALA A 157 0.00 24.38 -21.57
N VAL A 158 -0.63 24.86 -22.64
CA VAL A 158 -0.75 26.28 -22.95
C VAL A 158 -2.18 26.77 -22.79
N THR A 159 -3.12 25.98 -23.31
CA THR A 159 -4.55 26.37 -23.36
C THR A 159 -5.33 25.85 -22.15
N GLU A 160 -4.78 24.89 -21.40
CA GLU A 160 -5.41 24.24 -20.24
C GLU A 160 -6.74 23.55 -20.57
N ILE A 161 -6.91 23.12 -21.84
CA ILE A 161 -8.07 22.35 -22.28
C ILE A 161 -7.64 20.99 -22.82
N ASP A 162 -8.58 20.09 -23.04
CA ASP A 162 -8.40 18.72 -23.56
C ASP A 162 -8.09 18.65 -25.08
N HIS A 163 -7.67 19.76 -25.70
CA HIS A 163 -7.34 19.86 -27.11
C HIS A 163 -5.95 20.44 -27.29
N THR A 164 -5.07 19.69 -27.93
CA THR A 164 -3.68 20.08 -28.20
C THR A 164 -3.45 20.30 -29.71
N GLU A 165 -2.86 21.45 -30.08
CA GLU A 165 -2.45 21.68 -31.45
C GLU A 165 -1.29 20.74 -31.83
N ALA A 166 -1.42 20.08 -33.00
CA ALA A 166 -0.44 19.13 -33.50
C ALA A 166 0.82 19.83 -34.04
N LEU A 167 1.68 20.25 -33.12
CA LEU A 167 2.94 20.96 -33.38
C LEU A 167 4.15 20.02 -33.20
N PRO A 168 5.34 20.37 -33.77
CA PRO A 168 6.58 19.61 -33.58
C PRO A 168 7.08 19.55 -32.09
N LYS A 169 6.52 20.36 -31.22
CA LYS A 169 6.81 20.39 -29.79
C LYS A 169 5.53 20.58 -29.00
N ALA A 170 4.55 19.75 -29.27
CA ALA A 170 3.32 19.70 -28.48
C ALA A 170 3.63 19.30 -27.04
N LYS A 171 2.87 19.86 -26.11
CA LYS A 171 2.98 19.51 -24.69
C LYS A 171 1.62 19.20 -24.11
N ILE A 172 1.52 18.04 -23.51
CA ILE A 172 0.39 17.65 -22.67
C ILE A 172 0.90 17.57 -21.23
N ILE A 173 0.22 18.24 -20.30
CA ILE A 173 0.40 18.07 -18.86
C ILE A 173 -0.68 17.14 -18.39
N ASP A 174 -0.27 16.08 -17.73
CA ASP A 174 -1.16 15.19 -17.01
C ASP A 174 -0.95 15.38 -15.51
N THR A 175 -1.98 15.92 -14.84
CA THR A 175 -1.96 16.15 -13.40
C THR A 175 -2.45 14.90 -12.70
N VAL A 176 -1.53 14.21 -12.07
CA VAL A 176 -1.77 12.97 -11.32
C VAL A 176 -2.08 13.32 -9.86
N SER A 177 -3.32 13.18 -9.47
CA SER A 177 -3.76 13.24 -8.07
C SER A 177 -3.55 11.90 -7.40
N TYR A 178 -3.03 11.89 -6.20
CA TYR A 178 -2.79 10.66 -5.43
C TYR A 178 -3.42 10.75 -4.04
N SER A 179 -3.77 9.59 -3.50
CA SER A 179 -4.23 9.39 -2.13
C SER A 179 -3.65 8.10 -1.54
N SER A 180 -3.66 8.03 -0.22
CA SER A 180 -3.13 6.89 0.55
C SER A 180 -1.69 6.53 0.21
N LEU A 181 -0.82 7.52 -0.05
CA LEU A 181 0.63 7.33 -0.10
C LEU A 181 1.23 7.38 1.31
N LEU A 182 2.29 6.61 1.53
CA LEU A 182 3.09 6.68 2.75
C LEU A 182 3.94 7.97 2.73
N PRO A 183 3.72 8.91 3.69
CA PRO A 183 4.40 10.20 3.67
C PRO A 183 5.92 10.09 3.87
N GLY A 184 6.67 11.04 3.27
CA GLY A 184 8.12 11.12 3.38
C GLY A 184 8.89 10.17 2.45
N LYS A 185 8.19 9.37 1.64
CA LYS A 185 8.80 8.44 0.68
C LYS A 185 8.85 9.04 -0.73
N GLU A 186 9.80 8.55 -1.53
CA GLU A 186 9.99 8.93 -2.91
C GLU A 186 9.21 7.98 -3.83
N TYR A 187 8.49 8.54 -4.79
CA TYR A 187 7.68 7.82 -5.77
C TYR A 187 8.02 8.29 -7.17
N THR A 188 7.86 7.41 -8.16
CA THR A 188 7.99 7.75 -9.57
C THR A 188 6.67 7.46 -10.28
N VAL A 189 6.12 8.47 -10.96
CA VAL A 189 5.00 8.29 -11.89
C VAL A 189 5.54 8.27 -13.30
N THR A 190 5.17 7.25 -14.06
CA THR A 190 5.49 7.11 -15.48
C THR A 190 4.21 7.08 -16.29
N GLY A 191 4.08 8.05 -17.21
CA GLY A 191 2.96 8.15 -18.14
C GLY A 191 3.33 7.63 -19.52
N THR A 192 2.36 7.04 -20.22
CA THR A 192 2.44 6.61 -21.63
C THR A 192 1.22 7.12 -22.40
N LEU A 193 1.43 7.82 -23.52
CA LEU A 193 0.31 8.19 -24.38
C LEU A 193 -0.16 7.01 -25.23
N MET A 194 -1.46 6.70 -25.14
CA MET A 194 -2.13 5.65 -25.89
C MET A 194 -2.98 6.27 -27.01
N ASN A 195 -3.05 5.63 -28.17
CA ASN A 195 -3.99 5.98 -29.21
C ASN A 195 -5.37 5.38 -28.87
N LYS A 196 -6.39 6.22 -28.68
CA LYS A 196 -7.74 5.79 -28.29
C LYS A 196 -8.38 4.81 -29.29
N GLU A 197 -8.12 5.00 -30.59
CA GLU A 197 -8.74 4.16 -31.64
C GLU A 197 -8.09 2.78 -31.75
N THR A 198 -6.75 2.74 -31.73
CA THR A 198 -6.00 1.47 -31.89
C THR A 198 -5.77 0.73 -30.58
N LYS A 199 -5.91 1.42 -29.44
CA LYS A 199 -5.58 0.94 -28.08
C LYS A 199 -4.11 0.53 -27.92
N GLU A 200 -3.23 1.09 -28.76
CA GLU A 200 -1.80 0.83 -28.77
C GLU A 200 -1.05 2.10 -28.33
N PRO A 201 0.17 1.99 -27.79
CA PRO A 201 1.00 3.15 -27.49
C PRO A 201 1.23 4.03 -28.72
N VAL A 202 1.20 5.35 -28.53
CA VAL A 202 1.60 6.30 -29.57
C VAL A 202 3.10 6.16 -29.80
N LEU A 203 3.48 5.94 -31.07
CA LEU A 203 4.89 5.84 -31.48
C LEU A 203 5.29 7.04 -32.33
N ILE A 204 6.47 7.60 -32.05
CA ILE A 204 7.17 8.59 -32.85
C ILE A 204 8.56 8.05 -33.14
N ASP A 205 8.92 7.95 -34.42
CA ASP A 205 10.18 7.34 -34.87
C ASP A 205 10.42 5.92 -34.33
N GLY A 206 9.33 5.19 -34.01
CA GLY A 206 9.36 3.84 -33.47
C GLY A 206 9.45 3.75 -31.94
N GLU A 207 9.58 4.87 -31.26
CA GLU A 207 9.65 4.94 -29.78
C GLU A 207 8.29 5.37 -29.19
N LYS A 208 7.95 4.79 -28.02
CA LYS A 208 6.72 5.17 -27.29
C LYS A 208 6.84 6.60 -26.77
N VAL A 209 5.75 7.35 -26.83
CA VAL A 209 5.67 8.66 -26.16
C VAL A 209 5.42 8.44 -24.69
N THR A 210 6.45 8.63 -23.87
CA THR A 210 6.42 8.46 -22.42
C THR A 210 6.99 9.70 -21.72
N ALA A 211 6.58 9.90 -20.49
CA ALA A 211 7.14 10.90 -19.60
C ALA A 211 7.15 10.35 -18.16
N SER A 212 8.03 10.85 -17.32
CA SER A 212 8.07 10.45 -15.91
C SER A 212 8.42 11.62 -14.99
N THR A 213 7.91 11.56 -13.78
CA THR A 213 8.22 12.52 -12.70
C THR A 213 8.47 11.76 -11.41
N THR A 214 9.59 12.08 -10.74
CA THR A 214 9.90 11.55 -9.41
C THR A 214 9.67 12.65 -8.39
N PHE A 215 9.03 12.32 -7.26
CA PHE A 215 8.69 13.27 -6.21
C PHE A 215 8.69 12.59 -4.83
N THR A 216 8.81 13.40 -3.78
CA THR A 216 8.61 12.93 -2.40
C THR A 216 7.21 13.33 -1.95
N ALA A 217 6.40 12.37 -1.51
CA ALA A 217 5.06 12.66 -0.97
C ALA A 217 5.19 13.26 0.42
N GLU A 218 4.92 14.55 0.59
CA GLU A 218 4.95 15.20 1.92
C GLU A 218 3.76 14.80 2.80
N LYS A 219 2.65 14.39 2.15
CA LYS A 219 1.40 13.95 2.77
C LYS A 219 0.88 12.73 2.03
N SER A 220 -0.07 12.03 2.65
CA SER A 220 -0.74 10.88 2.04
C SER A 220 -1.57 11.23 0.80
N GLU A 221 -1.95 12.50 0.62
CA GLU A 221 -2.72 13.01 -0.51
C GLU A 221 -2.04 14.23 -1.14
N GLY A 222 -2.19 14.39 -2.46
CA GLY A 222 -1.64 15.50 -3.21
C GLY A 222 -1.72 15.30 -4.71
N SER A 223 -0.90 16.04 -5.46
CA SER A 223 -0.79 15.89 -6.92
C SER A 223 0.62 16.18 -7.43
N VAL A 224 0.92 15.64 -8.60
CA VAL A 224 2.16 15.87 -9.33
C VAL A 224 1.88 15.90 -10.84
N ASP A 225 2.63 16.70 -11.58
CA ASP A 225 2.48 16.80 -13.03
C ASP A 225 3.46 15.88 -13.77
N VAL A 226 2.95 15.14 -14.75
CA VAL A 226 3.70 14.40 -15.75
C VAL A 226 3.61 15.15 -17.08
N ILE A 227 4.73 15.61 -17.63
CA ILE A 227 4.75 16.50 -18.82
C ILE A 227 5.26 15.74 -20.03
N PHE A 228 4.36 15.41 -20.94
CA PHE A 228 4.70 14.86 -22.25
C PHE A 228 5.14 15.98 -23.19
N THR A 229 6.29 15.80 -23.85
CA THR A 229 6.76 16.69 -24.92
C THR A 229 7.12 15.85 -26.14
N PHE A 230 6.43 16.07 -27.26
CA PHE A 230 6.57 15.19 -28.43
C PHE A 230 6.23 15.92 -29.75
N ASP A 231 6.62 15.33 -30.87
CA ASP A 231 6.23 15.82 -32.21
C ASP A 231 4.84 15.29 -32.59
N ALA A 232 3.82 16.10 -32.39
CA ALA A 232 2.45 15.76 -32.74
C ALA A 232 2.10 16.04 -34.22
N SER A 233 2.98 16.67 -35.02
CA SER A 233 2.68 17.14 -36.38
C SER A 233 2.22 16.03 -37.33
N ILE A 234 2.61 14.79 -37.08
CA ILE A 234 2.23 13.62 -37.89
C ILE A 234 1.05 12.84 -37.29
N LEU A 235 0.53 13.26 -36.14
CA LEU A 235 -0.47 12.49 -35.36
C LEU A 235 -1.90 13.01 -35.56
N ALA A 236 -2.11 14.23 -36.04
CA ALA A 236 -3.47 14.77 -36.17
C ALA A 236 -4.18 14.31 -37.45
N PRO A 237 -5.50 14.12 -37.39
CA PRO A 237 -6.34 14.16 -36.21
C PRO A 237 -6.29 12.82 -35.46
N LYS A 238 -5.94 12.83 -34.21
CA LYS A 238 -5.97 11.62 -33.33
C LYS A 238 -6.41 12.00 -31.93
N THR A 239 -7.04 11.06 -31.27
CA THR A 239 -7.34 11.14 -29.84
C THR A 239 -6.34 10.29 -29.08
N VAL A 240 -5.68 10.88 -28.09
CA VAL A 240 -4.72 10.20 -27.23
C VAL A 240 -5.26 10.16 -25.81
N VAL A 241 -4.90 9.12 -25.07
CA VAL A 241 -5.25 8.92 -23.65
C VAL A 241 -3.96 8.68 -22.89
N ALA A 242 -3.77 9.37 -21.80
CA ALA A 242 -2.63 9.14 -20.93
C ALA A 242 -2.91 7.94 -19.99
N PHE A 243 -1.94 7.04 -19.84
CA PHE A 243 -1.96 5.94 -18.89
C PHE A 243 -0.81 6.09 -17.91
N GLU A 244 -1.07 6.08 -16.63
CA GLU A 244 -0.10 6.32 -15.59
C GLU A 244 0.08 5.10 -14.67
N TYR A 245 1.36 4.89 -14.33
CA TYR A 245 1.81 3.86 -13.40
C TYR A 245 2.66 4.56 -12.33
N MET A 246 2.34 4.31 -11.07
CA MET A 246 3.13 4.80 -9.94
C MET A 246 3.94 3.67 -9.33
N GLU A 247 5.22 3.94 -9.12
CA GLU A 247 6.18 3.00 -8.55
C GLU A 247 6.76 3.53 -7.24
N TYR A 248 6.97 2.60 -6.31
CA TYR A 248 7.76 2.77 -5.11
C TYR A 248 8.95 1.81 -5.16
N GLU A 249 10.19 2.32 -5.12
CA GLU A 249 11.42 1.52 -5.24
C GLU A 249 11.44 0.58 -6.48
N GLY A 250 10.80 1.00 -7.58
CA GLY A 250 10.71 0.22 -8.81
C GLY A 250 9.64 -0.88 -8.80
N ILE A 251 8.78 -0.88 -7.80
CA ILE A 251 7.63 -1.79 -7.69
C ILE A 251 6.35 -0.97 -7.94
N GLU A 252 5.51 -1.43 -8.86
CA GLU A 252 4.21 -0.81 -9.14
C GLU A 252 3.31 -0.90 -7.90
N ILE A 253 2.74 0.25 -7.50
CA ILE A 253 1.86 0.37 -6.32
C ILE A 253 0.51 0.98 -6.63
N ALA A 254 0.35 1.63 -7.78
CA ALA A 254 -0.93 2.13 -8.27
C ALA A 254 -0.89 2.31 -9.79
N VAL A 255 -2.02 2.14 -10.43
CA VAL A 255 -2.19 2.30 -11.89
C VAL A 255 -3.49 3.02 -12.19
N HIS A 256 -3.44 3.92 -13.20
CA HIS A 256 -4.63 4.48 -13.84
C HIS A 256 -4.50 4.32 -15.35
N ALA A 257 -5.20 3.36 -15.93
CA ALA A 257 -5.05 2.92 -17.32
C ALA A 257 -6.41 2.55 -17.93
N ASP A 258 -7.32 3.54 -18.02
CA ASP A 258 -8.62 3.38 -18.66
C ASP A 258 -8.65 4.12 -20.01
N ILE A 259 -8.72 3.38 -21.11
CA ILE A 259 -8.73 3.94 -22.47
C ILE A 259 -9.99 4.77 -22.76
N ASP A 260 -11.05 4.56 -22.01
CA ASP A 260 -12.33 5.23 -22.19
C ASP A 260 -12.52 6.42 -21.23
N ASP A 261 -11.55 6.69 -20.34
CA ASP A 261 -11.56 7.83 -19.43
C ASP A 261 -11.49 9.15 -20.22
N GLU A 262 -12.51 10.01 -20.02
CA GLU A 262 -12.60 11.31 -20.69
C GLU A 262 -11.63 12.33 -20.09
N ASP A 263 -11.35 12.29 -18.81
CA ASP A 263 -10.44 13.20 -18.13
C ASP A 263 -8.98 12.98 -18.52
N GLN A 264 -8.63 11.76 -18.97
CA GLN A 264 -7.31 11.40 -19.50
C GLN A 264 -7.20 11.59 -21.02
N THR A 265 -8.29 12.01 -21.67
CA THR A 265 -8.36 12.07 -23.12
C THR A 265 -7.98 13.45 -23.64
N CYS A 266 -7.05 13.51 -24.60
CA CYS A 266 -6.66 14.73 -25.29
C CYS A 266 -6.81 14.58 -26.82
N LEU A 267 -7.47 15.55 -27.48
CA LEU A 267 -7.65 15.59 -28.94
C LEU A 267 -6.51 16.36 -29.61
N LEU A 268 -5.77 15.69 -30.50
CA LEU A 268 -4.77 16.32 -31.33
C LEU A 268 -5.44 16.87 -32.61
N TYR A 269 -5.35 18.18 -32.86
CA TYR A 269 -5.93 18.82 -34.00
C TYR A 269 -4.90 19.65 -34.80
N THR A 270 -5.17 19.89 -36.12
CA THR A 270 -4.39 20.84 -36.91
C THR A 270 -5.14 22.15 -36.99
N SER A 271 -4.44 23.28 -36.74
CA SER A 271 -5.02 24.59 -37.03
C SER A 271 -5.43 24.70 -38.50
N PRO A 272 -6.61 25.32 -38.82
CA PRO A 272 -6.96 25.60 -40.20
C PRO A 272 -5.87 26.45 -40.83
N SER A 273 -5.44 26.06 -42.06
CA SER A 273 -4.47 26.87 -42.82
C SER A 273 -5.02 28.27 -43.02
N PRO A 274 -4.21 29.34 -42.88
CA PRO A 274 -4.65 30.71 -43.21
C PRO A 274 -5.21 30.88 -44.62
N ARG A 275 -5.06 29.89 -45.49
CA ARG A 275 -5.61 29.86 -46.86
C ARG A 275 -7.05 29.38 -46.94
N ASP A 276 -7.58 28.77 -45.90
CA ASP A 276 -8.96 28.23 -45.87
C ASP A 276 -9.97 29.25 -45.31
N CYS A 277 -9.51 30.46 -44.96
CA CYS A 277 -10.32 31.56 -44.44
C CYS A 277 -10.61 32.65 -45.50
N SER A 278 -10.61 32.31 -46.81
CA SER A 278 -10.90 33.25 -47.90
C SER A 278 -12.21 32.94 -48.62
#